data_3592edd6b2455cdab64aafa6fe56fd44
#
_entry.id   3592edd6b2455cdab64aafa6fe56fd44
#
_cell.length_a   1.000
_cell.length_b   1.000
_cell.length_c   1.000
_cell.angle_alpha   90.00
_cell.angle_beta   90.00
_cell.angle_gamma   90.00
#
_symmetry.space_group_name_H-M   'P 1'
#
loop_
_entity.id
_entity.type
_entity.pdbx_description
1 polymer ?
#
loop_
_entity_poly.entity_id
_entity_poly.type
_entity_poly.pdbx_seq_one_letter_code
_entity_poly.pdbx_strand_id
1 'polypeptide(L)'
;MRKSRSKTMSGMNRSDVPYEDAATDAGHPGDGHPLPGDPPYTRGIYPDMYKSKLWTMRQYAGFSSARETNERFRMLLEEGQTGLSVAFDLPTQLGLDSDHPNALGEVGKVGVAIDSIQDMRALFDSIDLGAVSSSMTINAPATTLLAMYVAIADEQGVSRSAIRGTVQNDILKEYIARGLYIYPPNHSMRLTTNLMEWCKDNAPKWNTISVSGYHMREAGCTAIEEVGLTLSNALQYTRTAIDSGLGIDDFAPRMSFFFSSHNDILEEVAKFRAARKLWYQLVKQEFGPEKKKSSQLRFHTQTAGVTLTAQQPLNNAVRVAYQALSAVLGGTQSLHTNSFDEALGLPTAESAKIALRTQQIIADETGIADSVDPLAGSYLVEEMTSRIISDSGSLIKEIDVRGGALECVKSGYQQKMIHESAWTNLQELETGDLSVIGAVSYTHLTLPTKA
;
A
#
# COMPACT_ATOMS: atom_id res chain seq x y z
N MET A 1 -11.85 -7.40 -23.38
CA MET A 1 -10.54 -7.49 -24.03
C MET A 1 -10.06 -6.08 -24.33
N ARG A 2 -9.03 -5.63 -23.64
CA ARG A 2 -8.38 -4.34 -23.89
C ARG A 2 -7.80 -4.36 -25.30
N LYS A 3 -8.18 -3.39 -26.15
CA LYS A 3 -7.42 -3.15 -27.40
C LYS A 3 -6.12 -2.46 -26.98
N SER A 4 -5.00 -3.20 -26.98
CA SER A 4 -3.71 -2.59 -26.74
C SER A 4 -3.45 -1.50 -27.77
N ARG A 5 -2.99 -0.33 -27.35
CA ARG A 5 -2.42 0.66 -28.25
C ARG A 5 -1.06 0.10 -28.71
N SER A 6 -1.07 -0.68 -29.78
CA SER A 6 0.13 -1.34 -30.30
C SER A 6 1.15 -0.37 -30.92
N LYS A 7 0.79 0.90 -31.17
CA LYS A 7 1.65 1.86 -31.86
C LYS A 7 1.84 3.15 -31.06
N THR A 8 3.06 3.66 -31.05
CA THR A 8 3.39 5.02 -30.58
C THR A 8 2.83 6.06 -31.57
N MET A 9 2.79 7.34 -31.21
CA MET A 9 2.41 8.45 -32.11
C MET A 9 3.34 8.53 -33.33
N SER A 10 4.59 8.05 -33.24
CA SER A 10 5.53 7.90 -34.36
C SER A 10 5.30 6.64 -35.21
N GLY A 11 4.27 5.84 -34.92
CA GLY A 11 3.97 4.61 -35.64
C GLY A 11 4.80 3.39 -35.21
N MET A 12 5.71 3.54 -34.23
CA MET A 12 6.52 2.45 -33.70
C MET A 12 5.64 1.50 -32.88
N ASN A 13 5.71 0.22 -33.16
CA ASN A 13 5.06 -0.80 -32.34
C ASN A 13 5.96 -1.09 -31.13
N ARG A 14 5.47 -0.82 -29.92
CA ARG A 14 6.25 -1.01 -28.69
C ARG A 14 6.58 -2.47 -28.41
N SER A 15 5.78 -3.41 -28.92
CA SER A 15 6.06 -4.83 -28.80
C SER A 15 7.23 -5.27 -29.70
N ASP A 16 7.60 -4.48 -30.70
CA ASP A 16 8.67 -4.78 -31.63
C ASP A 16 10.03 -4.18 -31.19
N VAL A 17 10.05 -3.40 -30.12
CA VAL A 17 11.31 -3.02 -29.48
C VAL A 17 11.81 -4.24 -28.71
N PRO A 18 12.95 -4.84 -29.09
CA PRO A 18 13.49 -6.02 -28.41
C PRO A 18 13.99 -5.60 -27.03
N TYR A 19 13.08 -5.62 -26.08
CA TYR A 19 13.31 -5.18 -24.69
C TYR A 19 14.34 -6.08 -23.99
N GLU A 20 14.39 -7.36 -24.37
CA GLU A 20 15.32 -8.35 -23.83
C GLU A 20 16.72 -8.18 -24.44
N ASP A 21 16.80 -7.92 -25.74
CA ASP A 21 18.06 -7.75 -26.45
C ASP A 21 18.74 -6.41 -26.15
N ALA A 22 17.95 -5.33 -25.97
CA ALA A 22 18.50 -4.01 -25.61
C ALA A 22 19.15 -4.00 -24.21
N ALA A 23 18.68 -4.84 -23.30
CA ALA A 23 19.27 -4.98 -21.97
C ALA A 23 20.53 -5.86 -21.96
N THR A 24 20.69 -6.77 -22.96
CA THR A 24 21.84 -7.67 -23.08
C THR A 24 22.95 -7.13 -23.97
N ASP A 25 22.60 -6.41 -25.05
CA ASP A 25 23.58 -5.90 -26.02
C ASP A 25 24.25 -4.57 -25.63
N ALA A 26 23.70 -3.83 -24.70
CA ALA A 26 24.23 -2.52 -24.33
C ALA A 26 25.45 -2.55 -23.41
N GLY A 27 26.03 -3.72 -23.13
CA GLY A 27 27.20 -3.85 -22.23
C GLY A 27 26.94 -3.24 -20.87
N HIS A 28 25.69 -3.21 -20.43
CA HIS A 28 25.34 -2.73 -19.11
C HIS A 28 25.98 -3.61 -18.04
N PRO A 29 26.37 -3.07 -16.86
CA PRO A 29 26.84 -3.87 -15.74
C PRO A 29 25.71 -4.74 -15.22
N GLY A 30 25.35 -5.77 -15.94
CA GLY A 30 24.16 -6.54 -15.77
C GLY A 30 24.17 -7.91 -16.38
N ASP A 31 25.34 -8.46 -16.66
CA ASP A 31 25.45 -9.92 -16.78
C ASP A 31 24.93 -10.53 -15.49
N GLY A 32 23.64 -10.88 -15.47
CA GLY A 32 22.98 -11.44 -14.30
C GLY A 32 21.77 -10.70 -13.75
N HIS A 33 21.24 -9.66 -14.38
CA HIS A 33 19.94 -9.11 -13.98
C HIS A 33 18.82 -10.12 -14.30
N PRO A 34 18.09 -10.62 -13.30
CA PRO A 34 17.02 -11.59 -13.53
C PRO A 34 15.91 -10.97 -14.37
N LEU A 35 15.27 -11.80 -15.19
CA LEU A 35 14.11 -11.39 -15.97
C LEU A 35 12.93 -10.98 -15.05
N PRO A 36 12.00 -10.16 -15.54
CA PRO A 36 10.76 -9.90 -14.83
C PRO A 36 10.05 -11.20 -14.45
N GLY A 37 9.57 -11.30 -13.22
CA GLY A 37 8.93 -12.51 -12.69
C GLY A 37 9.89 -13.55 -12.10
N ASP A 38 11.20 -13.38 -12.28
CA ASP A 38 12.21 -14.25 -11.69
C ASP A 38 12.81 -13.67 -10.40
N PRO A 39 13.23 -14.56 -9.49
CA PRO A 39 13.94 -14.14 -8.29
C PRO A 39 15.23 -13.37 -8.63
N PRO A 40 15.58 -12.34 -7.88
CA PRO A 40 14.97 -11.85 -6.65
C PRO A 40 13.82 -10.84 -6.82
N TYR A 41 13.11 -10.85 -7.93
CA TYR A 41 11.93 -10.04 -8.26
C TYR A 41 12.18 -8.53 -8.35
N THR A 42 13.39 -8.09 -8.55
CA THR A 42 13.75 -6.67 -8.65
C THR A 42 12.93 -5.98 -9.74
N ARG A 43 12.74 -6.64 -10.89
CA ARG A 43 12.06 -6.11 -12.06
C ARG A 43 10.55 -6.37 -12.10
N GLY A 44 9.98 -6.93 -11.02
CA GLY A 44 8.56 -7.24 -10.91
C GLY A 44 8.32 -8.70 -10.54
N ILE A 45 7.14 -9.00 -9.99
CA ILE A 45 6.78 -10.34 -9.50
C ILE A 45 6.11 -11.22 -10.55
N TYR A 46 5.75 -10.66 -11.71
CA TYR A 46 5.17 -11.38 -12.84
C TYR A 46 5.97 -11.07 -14.12
N PRO A 47 6.10 -12.04 -15.05
CA PRO A 47 6.82 -11.81 -16.31
C PRO A 47 6.24 -10.66 -17.13
N ASP A 48 4.93 -10.62 -17.24
CA ASP A 48 4.20 -9.65 -18.09
C ASP A 48 3.65 -8.45 -17.33
N MET A 49 3.72 -8.44 -15.99
CA MET A 49 3.16 -7.39 -15.14
C MET A 49 1.81 -6.87 -15.68
N TYR A 50 1.73 -5.58 -15.99
CA TYR A 50 0.49 -4.93 -16.44
C TYR A 50 0.08 -5.25 -17.88
N LYS A 51 0.97 -5.81 -18.70
CA LYS A 51 0.64 -6.27 -20.07
C LYS A 51 -0.45 -7.33 -20.04
N SER A 52 -0.43 -8.22 -19.04
CA SER A 52 -1.45 -9.27 -18.86
C SER A 52 -2.59 -8.82 -17.96
N LYS A 53 -2.31 -8.09 -16.88
CA LYS A 53 -3.30 -7.64 -15.92
C LYS A 53 -2.87 -6.35 -15.23
N LEU A 54 -3.68 -5.30 -15.38
CA LEU A 54 -3.48 -4.04 -14.66
C LEU A 54 -3.52 -4.25 -13.14
N TRP A 55 -2.94 -3.30 -12.41
CA TRP A 55 -3.13 -3.21 -10.97
C TRP A 55 -4.61 -3.06 -10.61
N THR A 56 -4.98 -3.45 -9.41
CA THR A 56 -6.34 -3.22 -8.92
C THR A 56 -6.49 -1.73 -8.58
N MET A 57 -7.36 -1.05 -9.30
CA MET A 57 -7.70 0.34 -9.01
C MET A 57 -8.65 0.38 -7.84
N ARG A 58 -8.27 1.08 -6.76
CA ARG A 58 -9.04 1.24 -5.54
C ARG A 58 -9.13 2.71 -5.18
N GLN A 59 -10.28 3.11 -4.66
CA GLN A 59 -10.43 4.33 -3.89
C GLN A 59 -10.77 3.93 -2.47
N TYR A 60 -10.00 4.42 -1.52
CA TYR A 60 -10.26 4.26 -0.10
C TYR A 60 -11.48 5.12 0.24
N ALA A 61 -12.56 4.50 0.67
CA ALA A 61 -13.82 5.17 0.93
C ALA A 61 -14.53 4.59 2.14
N GLY A 62 -15.12 5.46 2.91
CA GLY A 62 -15.93 5.18 4.07
C GLY A 62 -16.23 6.49 4.78
N PHE A 63 -17.49 6.73 5.08
CA PHE A 63 -17.95 7.92 5.79
C PHE A 63 -19.36 7.69 6.28
N SER A 64 -19.71 8.37 7.36
CA SER A 64 -21.08 8.36 7.89
C SER A 64 -21.61 6.94 8.13
N SER A 65 -22.73 6.60 7.53
CA SER A 65 -23.40 5.31 7.68
C SER A 65 -22.93 4.28 6.65
N ALA A 66 -23.20 3.00 6.94
CA ALA A 66 -22.96 1.90 6.02
C ALA A 66 -23.70 2.06 4.69
N ARG A 67 -24.93 2.62 4.72
CA ARG A 67 -25.73 2.86 3.52
C ARG A 67 -25.12 3.92 2.60
N GLU A 68 -24.70 5.06 3.15
CA GLU A 68 -24.10 6.14 2.36
C GLU A 68 -22.75 5.69 1.77
N THR A 69 -21.98 4.91 2.53
CA THR A 69 -20.74 4.30 2.03
C THR A 69 -21.04 3.28 0.92
N ASN A 70 -22.09 2.48 1.03
CA ASN A 70 -22.52 1.56 -0.02
C ASN A 70 -22.84 2.29 -1.33
N GLU A 71 -23.60 3.39 -1.26
CA GLU A 71 -23.92 4.22 -2.43
C GLU A 71 -22.63 4.73 -3.11
N ARG A 72 -21.64 5.15 -2.33
CA ARG A 72 -20.33 5.56 -2.85
C ARG A 72 -19.59 4.39 -3.50
N PHE A 73 -19.61 3.20 -2.92
CA PHE A 73 -18.98 2.02 -3.51
C PHE A 73 -19.59 1.64 -4.83
N ARG A 74 -20.92 1.65 -4.92
CA ARG A 74 -21.63 1.37 -6.18
C ARG A 74 -21.28 2.38 -7.26
N MET A 75 -21.31 3.67 -6.94
CA MET A 75 -20.91 4.73 -7.86
C MET A 75 -19.47 4.53 -8.38
N LEU A 76 -18.51 4.22 -7.50
CA LEU A 76 -17.12 3.99 -7.90
C LEU A 76 -16.95 2.74 -8.77
N LEU A 77 -17.70 1.67 -8.50
CA LEU A 77 -17.70 0.47 -9.34
C LEU A 77 -18.28 0.76 -10.73
N GLU A 78 -19.36 1.54 -10.84
CA GLU A 78 -19.93 2.00 -12.12
C GLU A 78 -18.94 2.87 -12.90
N GLU A 79 -18.11 3.67 -12.23
CA GLU A 79 -17.06 4.48 -12.84
C GLU A 79 -15.79 3.70 -13.19
N GLY A 80 -15.78 2.37 -13.00
CA GLY A 80 -14.71 1.47 -13.44
C GLY A 80 -13.67 1.12 -12.38
N GLN A 81 -13.93 1.38 -11.09
CA GLN A 81 -13.11 0.85 -10.01
C GLN A 81 -13.15 -0.70 -10.01
N THR A 82 -12.01 -1.35 -9.77
CA THR A 82 -11.90 -2.81 -9.91
C THR A 82 -11.81 -3.57 -8.59
N GLY A 83 -11.85 -2.87 -7.47
CA GLY A 83 -11.89 -3.46 -6.13
C GLY A 83 -12.23 -2.41 -5.09
N LEU A 84 -12.81 -2.85 -3.98
CA LEU A 84 -13.24 -1.97 -2.89
C LEU A 84 -12.13 -1.79 -1.85
N SER A 85 -12.12 -0.65 -1.17
CA SER A 85 -11.26 -0.37 -0.01
C SER A 85 -12.07 0.37 1.04
N VAL A 86 -12.30 -0.29 2.18
CA VAL A 86 -13.18 0.21 3.25
C VAL A 86 -12.37 1.01 4.25
N ALA A 87 -12.75 2.26 4.46
CA ALA A 87 -12.32 3.10 5.58
C ALA A 87 -13.32 2.95 6.73
N PHE A 88 -12.88 2.46 7.87
CA PHE A 88 -13.67 2.40 9.09
C PHE A 88 -13.42 3.63 9.97
N ASP A 89 -14.43 4.08 10.69
CA ASP A 89 -14.29 5.19 11.64
C ASP A 89 -13.44 4.81 12.87
N LEU A 90 -13.08 5.79 13.66
CA LEU A 90 -12.24 5.57 14.85
C LEU A 90 -12.89 4.67 15.90
N PRO A 91 -14.20 4.81 16.24
CA PRO A 91 -14.86 3.88 17.15
C PRO A 91 -14.77 2.43 16.68
N THR A 92 -15.10 2.14 15.43
CA THR A 92 -14.99 0.78 14.85
C THR A 92 -13.54 0.27 14.93
N GLN A 93 -12.54 1.10 14.65
CA GLN A 93 -11.12 0.71 14.73
C GLN A 93 -10.66 0.43 16.16
N LEU A 94 -11.29 1.03 17.17
CA LEU A 94 -11.03 0.82 18.58
C LEU A 94 -11.96 -0.24 19.22
N GLY A 95 -12.85 -0.86 18.45
CA GLY A 95 -13.81 -1.86 18.93
C GLY A 95 -14.86 -1.27 19.87
N LEU A 96 -15.25 -0.02 19.62
CA LEU A 96 -16.31 0.68 20.34
C LEU A 96 -17.56 0.73 19.49
N ASP A 97 -18.71 0.50 20.10
CA ASP A 97 -20.00 0.75 19.47
C ASP A 97 -20.28 2.26 19.38
N SER A 98 -21.11 2.68 18.42
CA SER A 98 -21.39 4.09 18.14
C SER A 98 -22.07 4.84 19.31
N ASP A 99 -22.74 4.12 20.22
CA ASP A 99 -23.36 4.68 21.42
C ASP A 99 -22.43 4.74 22.63
N HIS A 100 -21.20 4.25 22.49
CA HIS A 100 -20.21 4.29 23.57
C HIS A 100 -19.82 5.76 23.88
N PRO A 101 -19.72 6.17 25.18
CA PRO A 101 -19.40 7.55 25.52
C PRO A 101 -18.11 8.10 24.88
N ASN A 102 -17.09 7.25 24.66
CA ASN A 102 -15.83 7.65 24.04
C ASN A 102 -15.92 7.74 22.49
N ALA A 103 -17.02 7.33 21.89
CA ALA A 103 -17.25 7.43 20.45
C ALA A 103 -17.88 8.79 20.06
N LEU A 104 -18.31 9.58 21.04
CA LEU A 104 -19.01 10.85 20.80
C LEU A 104 -18.17 11.80 19.94
N GLY A 105 -18.73 12.22 18.82
CA GLY A 105 -18.10 13.15 17.88
C GLY A 105 -17.12 12.52 16.88
N GLU A 106 -16.91 11.19 16.92
CA GLU A 106 -16.02 10.48 16.01
C GLU A 106 -16.76 9.46 15.11
N VAL A 107 -18.03 9.14 15.42
CA VAL A 107 -18.85 8.20 14.66
C VAL A 107 -19.04 8.68 13.23
N GLY A 108 -18.64 7.86 12.26
CA GLY A 108 -18.82 8.14 10.83
C GLY A 108 -17.98 9.29 10.27
N LYS A 109 -17.09 9.88 11.05
CA LYS A 109 -16.38 11.13 10.70
C LYS A 109 -15.24 10.91 9.70
N VAL A 110 -14.39 9.90 9.92
CA VAL A 110 -13.21 9.60 9.08
C VAL A 110 -13.29 8.22 8.45
N GLY A 111 -14.46 7.62 8.46
CA GLY A 111 -14.72 6.28 7.96
C GLY A 111 -16.16 5.88 8.24
N VAL A 112 -16.55 4.67 7.84
CA VAL A 112 -17.88 4.11 8.08
C VAL A 112 -17.95 3.49 9.47
N ALA A 113 -19.02 3.78 10.20
CA ALA A 113 -19.35 3.13 11.47
C ALA A 113 -19.94 1.73 11.21
N ILE A 114 -19.37 0.70 11.86
CA ILE A 114 -19.83 -0.69 11.82
C ILE A 114 -19.90 -1.22 13.26
N ASP A 115 -21.08 -1.26 13.82
CA ASP A 115 -21.33 -1.77 15.17
C ASP A 115 -21.75 -3.24 15.14
N SER A 116 -22.39 -3.67 14.06
CA SER A 116 -23.01 -4.98 13.98
C SER A 116 -22.97 -5.57 12.57
N ILE A 117 -23.39 -6.84 12.48
CA ILE A 117 -23.55 -7.51 11.19
C ILE A 117 -24.63 -6.85 10.31
N GLN A 118 -25.57 -6.08 10.90
CA GLN A 118 -26.58 -5.34 10.13
C GLN A 118 -25.93 -4.21 9.32
N ASP A 119 -24.97 -3.51 9.92
CA ASP A 119 -24.22 -2.46 9.23
C ASP A 119 -23.35 -3.05 8.14
N MET A 120 -22.72 -4.21 8.40
CA MET A 120 -21.96 -4.92 7.38
C MET A 120 -22.83 -5.37 6.21
N ARG A 121 -24.09 -5.82 6.44
CA ARG A 121 -25.06 -6.12 5.38
C ARG A 121 -25.39 -4.88 4.57
N ALA A 122 -25.68 -3.77 5.24
CA ALA A 122 -25.99 -2.51 4.57
C ALA A 122 -24.80 -2.01 3.73
N LEU A 123 -23.57 -2.17 4.24
CA LEU A 123 -22.34 -1.77 3.55
C LEU A 123 -22.14 -2.53 2.22
N PHE A 124 -22.46 -3.82 2.18
CA PHE A 124 -22.26 -4.68 1.01
C PHE A 124 -23.57 -5.04 0.29
N ASP A 125 -24.67 -4.30 0.59
CA ASP A 125 -25.95 -4.52 -0.10
C ASP A 125 -25.78 -4.36 -1.61
N SER A 126 -26.35 -5.33 -2.35
CA SER A 126 -26.29 -5.36 -3.83
C SER A 126 -24.87 -5.35 -4.44
N ILE A 127 -23.86 -5.74 -3.68
CA ILE A 127 -22.47 -5.93 -4.15
C ILE A 127 -22.14 -7.42 -4.10
N ASP A 128 -21.80 -8.01 -5.24
CA ASP A 128 -21.40 -9.42 -5.35
C ASP A 128 -19.98 -9.63 -4.77
N LEU A 129 -19.89 -10.23 -3.58
CA LEU A 129 -18.62 -10.51 -2.90
C LEU A 129 -17.79 -11.61 -3.58
N GLY A 130 -18.38 -12.37 -4.49
CA GLY A 130 -17.64 -13.33 -5.32
C GLY A 130 -16.93 -12.68 -6.52
N ALA A 131 -17.45 -11.55 -7.00
CA ALA A 131 -16.89 -10.83 -8.15
C ALA A 131 -15.86 -9.77 -7.74
N VAL A 132 -16.10 -9.02 -6.66
CA VAL A 132 -15.22 -7.93 -6.21
C VAL A 132 -14.16 -8.43 -5.21
N SER A 133 -13.04 -7.72 -5.17
CA SER A 133 -12.02 -7.89 -4.13
C SER A 133 -12.13 -6.75 -3.13
N SER A 134 -12.35 -7.06 -1.85
CA SER A 134 -12.54 -6.06 -0.80
C SER A 134 -11.31 -5.95 0.09
N SER A 135 -10.78 -4.74 0.29
CA SER A 135 -9.74 -4.45 1.26
C SER A 135 -10.37 -3.75 2.47
N MET A 136 -10.03 -4.19 3.66
CA MET A 136 -10.48 -3.61 4.92
C MET A 136 -9.29 -3.07 5.70
N THR A 137 -9.25 -1.74 5.87
CA THR A 137 -8.21 -1.09 6.66
C THR A 137 -8.57 -1.16 8.13
N ILE A 138 -8.39 -2.36 8.70
CA ILE A 138 -8.75 -2.68 10.07
C ILE A 138 -7.65 -3.54 10.71
N ASN A 139 -7.35 -3.30 11.98
CA ASN A 139 -6.23 -3.90 12.70
C ASN A 139 -6.68 -4.64 13.97
N ALA A 140 -6.82 -3.97 15.10
CA ALA A 140 -7.17 -4.63 16.35
C ALA A 140 -8.47 -5.48 16.27
N PRO A 141 -9.60 -4.99 15.70
CA PRO A 141 -10.82 -5.76 15.53
C PRO A 141 -10.90 -6.52 14.19
N ALA A 142 -9.77 -6.72 13.48
CA ALA A 142 -9.74 -7.35 12.14
C ALA A 142 -10.45 -8.72 12.10
N THR A 143 -10.30 -9.53 13.14
CA THR A 143 -10.94 -10.86 13.25
C THR A 143 -12.46 -10.73 13.25
N THR A 144 -13.01 -9.78 14.01
CA THR A 144 -14.45 -9.56 14.11
C THR A 144 -15.03 -9.07 12.79
N LEU A 145 -14.38 -8.07 12.16
CA LEU A 145 -14.85 -7.51 10.89
C LEU A 145 -14.76 -8.54 9.75
N LEU A 146 -13.70 -9.37 9.73
CA LEU A 146 -13.59 -10.45 8.77
C LEU A 146 -14.68 -11.53 9.01
N ALA A 147 -14.99 -11.86 10.25
CA ALA A 147 -16.05 -12.82 10.56
C ALA A 147 -17.42 -12.31 10.05
N MET A 148 -17.73 -11.02 10.25
CA MET A 148 -18.94 -10.40 9.68
C MET A 148 -18.95 -10.44 8.15
N TYR A 149 -17.83 -10.11 7.50
CA TYR A 149 -17.71 -10.17 6.03
C TYR A 149 -17.96 -11.59 5.48
N VAL A 150 -17.38 -12.60 6.13
CA VAL A 150 -17.56 -14.00 5.75
C VAL A 150 -19.01 -14.44 5.94
N ALA A 151 -19.68 -14.01 7.02
CA ALA A 151 -21.10 -14.30 7.24
C ALA A 151 -21.98 -13.70 6.14
N ILE A 152 -21.69 -12.46 5.70
CA ILE A 152 -22.42 -11.85 4.56
C ILE A 152 -22.16 -12.62 3.26
N ALA A 153 -20.94 -13.06 3.01
CA ALA A 153 -20.62 -13.87 1.85
C ALA A 153 -21.38 -15.21 1.87
N ASP A 154 -21.47 -15.87 3.03
CA ASP A 154 -22.24 -17.08 3.22
C ASP A 154 -23.74 -16.82 2.95
N GLU A 155 -24.30 -15.70 3.44
CA GLU A 155 -25.70 -15.29 3.17
C GLU A 155 -25.97 -15.03 1.68
N GLN A 156 -24.98 -14.50 0.95
CA GLN A 156 -25.05 -14.32 -0.51
C GLN A 156 -24.85 -15.63 -1.29
N GLY A 157 -24.59 -16.77 -0.61
CA GLY A 157 -24.28 -18.04 -1.26
C GLY A 157 -22.89 -18.07 -1.94
N VAL A 158 -22.01 -17.15 -1.59
CA VAL A 158 -20.64 -17.09 -2.12
C VAL A 158 -19.75 -18.05 -1.33
N SER A 159 -19.11 -19.00 -2.02
CA SER A 159 -18.18 -19.91 -1.38
C SER A 159 -17.03 -19.14 -0.71
N ARG A 160 -16.69 -19.51 0.52
CA ARG A 160 -15.54 -18.96 1.25
C ARG A 160 -14.22 -19.10 0.48
N SER A 161 -14.09 -20.14 -0.34
CA SER A 161 -12.93 -20.32 -1.24
C SER A 161 -12.94 -19.37 -2.46
N ALA A 162 -14.06 -18.69 -2.74
CA ALA A 162 -14.18 -17.73 -3.83
C ALA A 162 -13.88 -16.30 -3.37
N ILE A 163 -14.19 -15.94 -2.11
CA ILE A 163 -13.95 -14.60 -1.59
C ILE A 163 -12.48 -14.19 -1.72
N ARG A 164 -12.28 -12.93 -2.09
CA ARG A 164 -10.95 -12.34 -2.30
C ARG A 164 -10.90 -10.98 -1.65
N GLY A 165 -9.87 -10.75 -0.88
CA GLY A 165 -9.72 -9.48 -0.19
C GLY A 165 -8.48 -9.45 0.67
N THR A 166 -8.45 -8.45 1.54
CA THR A 166 -7.35 -8.21 2.47
C THR A 166 -7.92 -7.59 3.74
N VAL A 167 -7.53 -8.09 4.91
CA VAL A 167 -7.55 -7.30 6.14
C VAL A 167 -6.16 -6.76 6.39
N GLN A 168 -6.04 -5.53 6.87
CA GLN A 168 -4.72 -4.95 7.15
C GLN A 168 -4.04 -5.73 8.28
N ASN A 169 -4.69 -5.91 9.43
CA ASN A 169 -4.26 -6.80 10.52
C ASN A 169 -2.78 -6.59 10.93
N ASP A 170 -2.24 -5.40 10.69
CA ASP A 170 -0.88 -5.00 11.04
C ASP A 170 -0.90 -4.19 12.33
N ILE A 171 -0.79 -4.89 13.45
CA ILE A 171 -0.88 -4.24 14.76
C ILE A 171 0.41 -3.53 15.16
N LEU A 172 1.58 -3.99 14.70
CA LEU A 172 2.86 -3.36 15.07
C LEU A 172 2.91 -1.90 14.62
N LYS A 173 2.44 -1.59 13.41
CA LYS A 173 2.40 -0.20 12.93
C LYS A 173 1.42 0.68 13.70
N GLU A 174 0.40 0.10 14.35
CA GLU A 174 -0.50 0.87 15.22
C GLU A 174 0.24 1.39 16.45
N TYR A 175 1.08 0.57 17.08
CA TYR A 175 1.92 1.02 18.19
C TYR A 175 3.01 2.02 17.75
N ILE A 176 3.49 1.89 16.50
CA ILE A 176 4.59 2.71 15.98
C ILE A 176 4.11 4.11 15.56
N ALA A 177 3.01 4.20 14.79
CA ALA A 177 2.68 5.42 14.05
C ALA A 177 1.23 5.91 14.21
N ARG A 178 0.26 5.08 14.62
CA ARG A 178 -1.16 5.46 14.64
C ARG A 178 -1.79 5.56 16.02
N GLY A 179 -1.37 4.74 16.97
CA GLY A 179 -1.92 4.72 18.33
C GLY A 179 -3.30 4.04 18.46
N LEU A 180 -3.79 3.36 17.43
CA LEU A 180 -5.10 2.69 17.42
C LEU A 180 -4.96 1.21 17.73
N TYR A 181 -4.83 0.88 19.01
CA TYR A 181 -4.72 -0.49 19.50
C TYR A 181 -5.65 -0.73 20.71
N ILE A 182 -6.09 -1.97 20.87
CA ILE A 182 -7.00 -2.39 21.95
C ILE A 182 -6.25 -3.23 22.98
N TYR A 183 -5.39 -4.15 22.51
CA TYR A 183 -4.73 -5.15 23.34
C TYR A 183 -3.23 -4.89 23.48
N PRO A 184 -2.58 -5.42 24.54
CA PRO A 184 -1.12 -5.39 24.63
C PRO A 184 -0.44 -6.10 23.45
N PRO A 185 0.80 -5.73 23.07
CA PRO A 185 1.45 -6.20 21.85
C PRO A 185 1.47 -7.73 21.67
N ASN A 186 1.82 -8.49 22.73
CA ASN A 186 1.89 -9.95 22.64
C ASN A 186 0.54 -10.61 22.33
N HIS A 187 -0.56 -10.10 22.92
CA HIS A 187 -1.91 -10.61 22.64
C HIS A 187 -2.37 -10.25 21.22
N SER A 188 -2.02 -9.07 20.77
CA SER A 188 -2.29 -8.64 19.39
C SER A 188 -1.58 -9.52 18.37
N MET A 189 -0.31 -9.86 18.61
CA MET A 189 0.45 -10.80 17.76
C MET A 189 -0.23 -12.17 17.66
N ARG A 190 -0.71 -12.71 18.79
CA ARG A 190 -1.46 -13.95 18.81
C ARG A 190 -2.75 -13.90 17.99
N LEU A 191 -3.53 -12.80 18.10
CA LEU A 191 -4.74 -12.63 17.31
C LEU A 191 -4.45 -12.57 15.81
N THR A 192 -3.36 -11.91 15.43
CA THR A 192 -2.91 -11.85 14.03
C THR A 192 -2.61 -13.25 13.49
N THR A 193 -1.88 -14.07 14.23
CA THR A 193 -1.54 -15.45 13.79
C THR A 193 -2.75 -16.37 13.79
N ASN A 194 -3.67 -16.26 14.75
CA ASN A 194 -4.92 -17.02 14.75
C ASN A 194 -5.77 -16.77 13.51
N LEU A 195 -5.80 -15.51 13.03
CA LEU A 195 -6.49 -15.17 11.80
C LEU A 195 -5.80 -15.79 10.57
N MET A 196 -4.45 -15.84 10.54
CA MET A 196 -3.70 -16.53 9.48
C MET A 196 -4.04 -18.03 9.45
N GLU A 197 -4.04 -18.68 10.61
CA GLU A 197 -4.37 -20.09 10.77
C GLU A 197 -5.79 -20.39 10.26
N TRP A 198 -6.78 -19.61 10.71
CA TRP A 198 -8.16 -19.81 10.29
C TRP A 198 -8.35 -19.62 8.77
N CYS A 199 -7.74 -18.60 8.20
CA CYS A 199 -7.88 -18.30 6.77
C CYS A 199 -7.24 -19.34 5.88
N LYS A 200 -6.17 -20.00 6.31
CA LYS A 200 -5.51 -21.08 5.58
C LYS A 200 -6.52 -22.12 5.09
N ASP A 201 -7.43 -22.53 5.95
CA ASP A 201 -8.37 -23.62 5.69
C ASP A 201 -9.75 -23.09 5.19
N ASN A 202 -10.17 -21.93 5.66
CA ASN A 202 -11.54 -21.42 5.43
C ASN A 202 -11.63 -20.35 4.33
N ALA A 203 -10.61 -19.55 4.14
CA ALA A 203 -10.61 -18.47 3.14
C ALA A 203 -9.25 -18.40 2.39
N PRO A 204 -8.88 -19.44 1.61
CA PRO A 204 -7.52 -19.62 1.09
C PRO A 204 -7.07 -18.56 0.07
N LYS A 205 -7.99 -17.71 -0.42
CA LYS A 205 -7.66 -16.59 -1.31
C LYS A 205 -7.61 -15.25 -0.58
N TRP A 206 -7.90 -15.21 0.71
CA TRP A 206 -7.86 -14.00 1.51
C TRP A 206 -6.42 -13.64 1.91
N ASN A 207 -6.04 -12.38 1.77
CA ASN A 207 -4.77 -11.90 2.30
C ASN A 207 -4.96 -11.56 3.78
N THR A 208 -4.25 -12.27 4.62
CA THR A 208 -4.46 -12.28 6.08
C THR A 208 -3.80 -11.14 6.81
N ILE A 209 -2.84 -10.48 6.13
CA ILE A 209 -2.12 -9.32 6.63
C ILE A 209 -1.68 -8.43 5.46
N SER A 210 -1.61 -7.15 5.70
CA SER A 210 -0.95 -6.18 4.84
C SER A 210 0.01 -5.34 5.68
N VAL A 211 1.28 -5.77 5.72
CA VAL A 211 2.31 -5.11 6.53
C VAL A 211 2.60 -3.73 5.96
N SER A 212 2.44 -2.71 6.78
CA SER A 212 2.26 -1.34 6.30
C SER A 212 3.42 -0.42 6.66
N GLY A 213 4.16 -0.01 5.64
CA GLY A 213 5.10 1.10 5.68
C GLY A 213 4.42 2.47 5.53
N TYR A 214 3.30 2.52 4.81
CA TYR A 214 2.58 3.75 4.49
C TYR A 214 2.40 4.69 5.69
N HIS A 215 1.87 4.18 6.81
CA HIS A 215 1.57 5.01 7.98
C HIS A 215 2.85 5.53 8.66
N MET A 216 3.93 4.77 8.62
CA MET A 216 5.24 5.21 9.12
C MET A 216 5.82 6.31 8.22
N ARG A 217 5.63 6.20 6.89
CA ARG A 217 6.01 7.23 5.92
C ARG A 217 5.20 8.51 6.10
N GLU A 218 3.90 8.41 6.32
CA GLU A 218 3.01 9.54 6.65
C GLU A 218 3.39 10.21 7.98
N ALA A 219 3.95 9.46 8.93
CA ALA A 219 4.49 9.99 10.18
C ALA A 219 5.88 10.62 10.05
N GLY A 220 6.52 10.57 8.88
CA GLY A 220 7.74 11.28 8.54
C GLY A 220 9.00 10.45 8.42
N CYS A 221 8.94 9.11 8.37
CA CYS A 221 10.12 8.31 8.11
C CYS A 221 10.62 8.47 6.67
N THR A 222 11.90 8.19 6.43
CA THR A 222 12.52 8.18 5.10
C THR A 222 12.09 6.96 4.28
N ALA A 223 12.40 6.92 2.98
CA ALA A 223 12.17 5.76 2.13
C ALA A 223 12.93 4.51 2.60
N ILE A 224 14.16 4.69 3.09
CA ILE A 224 15.01 3.63 3.65
C ILE A 224 14.38 3.05 4.93
N GLU A 225 13.94 3.92 5.83
CA GLU A 225 13.25 3.53 7.06
C GLU A 225 11.92 2.86 6.79
N GLU A 226 11.14 3.37 5.82
CA GLU A 226 9.88 2.74 5.42
C GLU A 226 10.10 1.26 5.02
N VAL A 227 11.10 0.97 4.18
CA VAL A 227 11.44 -0.40 3.79
C VAL A 227 11.95 -1.20 4.98
N GLY A 228 12.93 -0.67 5.71
CA GLY A 228 13.58 -1.36 6.83
C GLY A 228 12.60 -1.73 7.95
N LEU A 229 11.78 -0.78 8.40
CA LEU A 229 10.78 -0.98 9.45
C LEU A 229 9.68 -1.95 9.00
N THR A 230 9.19 -1.78 7.76
CA THR A 230 8.13 -2.66 7.21
C THR A 230 8.60 -4.10 7.12
N LEU A 231 9.81 -4.33 6.60
CA LEU A 231 10.34 -5.69 6.46
C LEU A 231 10.71 -6.31 7.83
N SER A 232 11.18 -5.51 8.79
CA SER A 232 11.39 -5.98 10.17
C SER A 232 10.07 -6.41 10.83
N ASN A 233 8.99 -5.64 10.65
CA ASN A 233 7.67 -6.02 11.13
C ASN A 233 7.18 -7.31 10.44
N ALA A 234 7.39 -7.44 9.14
CA ALA A 234 7.02 -8.63 8.38
C ALA A 234 7.78 -9.90 8.85
N LEU A 235 9.08 -9.78 9.13
CA LEU A 235 9.86 -10.86 9.72
C LEU A 235 9.33 -11.26 11.10
N GLN A 236 8.98 -10.27 11.94
CA GLN A 236 8.39 -10.53 13.26
C GLN A 236 7.08 -11.31 13.14
N TYR A 237 6.17 -10.91 12.24
CA TYR A 237 4.93 -11.66 11.99
C TYR A 237 5.21 -13.08 11.48
N THR A 238 6.17 -13.23 10.58
CA THR A 238 6.55 -14.53 10.02
C THR A 238 7.10 -15.47 11.10
N ARG A 239 8.03 -14.99 11.92
CA ARG A 239 8.59 -15.74 13.05
C ARG A 239 7.49 -16.18 14.02
N THR A 240 6.60 -15.24 14.40
CA THR A 240 5.50 -15.54 15.33
C THR A 240 4.51 -16.58 14.76
N ALA A 241 4.23 -16.53 13.46
CA ALA A 241 3.36 -17.51 12.80
C ALA A 241 4.01 -18.91 12.77
N ILE A 242 5.31 -19.00 12.51
CA ILE A 242 6.07 -20.25 12.53
C ILE A 242 6.13 -20.81 13.96
N ASP A 243 6.41 -19.97 14.95
CA ASP A 243 6.43 -20.35 16.36
C ASP A 243 5.07 -20.88 16.86
N SER A 244 3.98 -20.43 16.24
CA SER A 244 2.63 -20.96 16.50
C SER A 244 2.31 -22.28 15.80
N GLY A 245 3.24 -22.82 15.00
CA GLY A 245 3.12 -24.12 14.31
C GLY A 245 2.68 -24.05 12.85
N LEU A 246 2.58 -22.85 12.25
CA LEU A 246 2.27 -22.71 10.82
C LEU A 246 3.54 -22.93 9.96
N GLY A 247 3.40 -23.67 8.86
CA GLY A 247 4.45 -23.73 7.85
C GLY A 247 4.54 -22.43 7.05
N ILE A 248 5.75 -21.99 6.68
CA ILE A 248 5.94 -20.75 5.89
C ILE A 248 5.09 -20.74 4.60
N ASP A 249 4.93 -21.86 3.95
CA ASP A 249 4.18 -22.00 2.70
C ASP A 249 2.65 -22.07 2.89
N ASP A 250 2.18 -22.10 4.12
CA ASP A 250 0.75 -22.08 4.48
C ASP A 250 0.19 -20.66 4.46
N PHE A 251 0.95 -19.67 4.93
CA PHE A 251 0.48 -18.29 5.11
C PHE A 251 1.23 -17.25 4.27
N ALA A 252 2.54 -17.40 4.05
CA ALA A 252 3.33 -16.38 3.35
C ALA A 252 2.84 -16.07 1.93
N PRO A 253 2.28 -17.01 1.13
CA PRO A 253 1.65 -16.68 -0.14
C PRO A 253 0.48 -15.67 -0.03
N ARG A 254 -0.04 -15.46 1.18
CA ARG A 254 -1.16 -14.54 1.50
C ARG A 254 -0.75 -13.33 2.31
N MET A 255 0.52 -13.19 2.63
CA MET A 255 1.04 -11.92 3.11
C MET A 255 1.06 -10.91 1.98
N SER A 256 0.69 -9.68 2.28
CA SER A 256 0.80 -8.53 1.40
C SER A 256 1.45 -7.38 2.14
N PHE A 257 1.82 -6.35 1.38
CA PHE A 257 2.50 -5.18 1.92
C PHE A 257 1.76 -3.92 1.51
N PHE A 258 2.03 -2.84 2.20
CA PHE A 258 1.43 -1.55 1.89
C PHE A 258 2.47 -0.44 2.05
N PHE A 259 2.80 0.21 0.95
CA PHE A 259 3.79 1.28 0.90
C PHE A 259 3.18 2.62 0.48
N SER A 260 3.82 3.70 0.91
CA SER A 260 3.57 5.03 0.38
C SER A 260 4.17 5.20 -1.02
N SER A 261 3.70 6.17 -1.78
CA SER A 261 4.39 6.72 -2.94
C SER A 261 4.49 8.23 -2.78
N HIS A 262 5.70 8.71 -2.53
CA HIS A 262 6.02 10.10 -2.25
C HIS A 262 6.37 10.88 -3.53
N ASN A 263 6.83 12.13 -3.41
CA ASN A 263 7.06 13.02 -4.54
C ASN A 263 8.32 12.73 -5.36
N ASP A 264 9.35 12.10 -4.77
CA ASP A 264 10.57 11.75 -5.52
C ASP A 264 10.34 10.48 -6.34
N ILE A 265 10.09 10.66 -7.62
CA ILE A 265 9.72 9.59 -8.56
C ILE A 265 10.81 8.50 -8.62
N LEU A 266 12.07 8.89 -8.70
CA LEU A 266 13.18 7.95 -8.90
C LEU A 266 13.49 7.18 -7.62
N GLU A 267 13.45 7.84 -6.46
CA GLU A 267 13.59 7.20 -5.15
C GLU A 267 12.48 6.19 -4.90
N GLU A 268 11.23 6.56 -5.19
CA GLU A 268 10.07 5.68 -4.98
C GLU A 268 10.13 4.44 -5.88
N VAL A 269 10.48 4.59 -7.15
CA VAL A 269 10.70 3.44 -8.04
C VAL A 269 11.81 2.53 -7.53
N ALA A 270 12.95 3.11 -7.12
CA ALA A 270 14.06 2.36 -6.56
C ALA A 270 13.68 1.66 -5.25
N LYS A 271 12.88 2.31 -4.40
CA LYS A 271 12.33 1.76 -3.15
C LYS A 271 11.52 0.48 -3.38
N PHE A 272 10.58 0.49 -4.32
CA PHE A 272 9.77 -0.68 -4.61
C PHE A 272 10.59 -1.83 -5.21
N ARG A 273 11.57 -1.53 -6.04
CA ARG A 273 12.53 -2.50 -6.56
C ARG A 273 13.37 -3.12 -5.44
N ALA A 274 13.89 -2.28 -4.54
CA ALA A 274 14.67 -2.69 -3.38
C ALA A 274 13.87 -3.55 -2.40
N ALA A 275 12.64 -3.15 -2.08
CA ALA A 275 11.77 -3.88 -1.16
C ALA A 275 11.51 -5.32 -1.63
N ARG A 276 11.24 -5.54 -2.94
CA ARG A 276 11.04 -6.88 -3.49
C ARG A 276 12.30 -7.76 -3.38
N LYS A 277 13.44 -7.21 -3.78
CA LYS A 277 14.71 -7.95 -3.74
C LYS A 277 15.12 -8.28 -2.30
N LEU A 278 15.05 -7.31 -1.40
CA LEU A 278 15.43 -7.50 -0.01
C LEU A 278 14.52 -8.50 0.70
N TRP A 279 13.20 -8.40 0.51
CA TRP A 279 12.25 -9.38 1.06
C TRP A 279 12.54 -10.81 0.60
N TYR A 280 12.76 -10.99 -0.71
CA TYR A 280 13.13 -12.31 -1.24
C TYR A 280 14.38 -12.86 -0.56
N GLN A 281 15.43 -12.05 -0.42
CA GLN A 281 16.68 -12.46 0.19
C GLN A 281 16.50 -12.87 1.65
N LEU A 282 15.79 -12.07 2.43
CA LEU A 282 15.53 -12.31 3.84
C LEU A 282 14.72 -13.60 4.05
N VAL A 283 13.61 -13.75 3.33
CA VAL A 283 12.73 -14.93 3.47
C VAL A 283 13.44 -16.20 2.99
N LYS A 284 14.19 -16.12 1.91
CA LYS A 284 14.91 -17.28 1.38
C LYS A 284 16.03 -17.74 2.32
N GLN A 285 16.73 -16.79 2.92
CA GLN A 285 17.83 -17.06 3.84
C GLN A 285 17.33 -17.63 5.18
N GLU A 286 16.29 -17.07 5.75
CA GLU A 286 15.84 -17.42 7.11
C GLU A 286 14.88 -18.59 7.14
N PHE A 287 13.93 -18.68 6.19
CA PHE A 287 12.84 -19.65 6.25
C PHE A 287 12.85 -20.70 5.12
N GLY A 288 13.55 -20.47 4.03
CA GLY A 288 13.73 -21.41 2.93
C GLY A 288 12.45 -21.96 2.29
N PRO A 289 11.43 -21.13 1.95
CA PRO A 289 10.17 -21.61 1.41
C PRO A 289 10.34 -22.37 0.10
N GLU A 290 9.46 -23.36 -0.14
CA GLU A 290 9.43 -24.15 -1.37
C GLU A 290 8.58 -23.45 -2.46
N LYS A 291 7.45 -22.81 -2.05
CA LYS A 291 6.58 -22.12 -3.00
C LYS A 291 7.15 -20.76 -3.41
N LYS A 292 7.31 -20.52 -4.70
CA LYS A 292 7.75 -19.22 -5.23
C LYS A 292 6.97 -18.05 -4.66
N LYS A 293 5.65 -18.21 -4.47
CA LYS A 293 4.77 -17.15 -3.96
C LYS A 293 5.07 -16.73 -2.52
N SER A 294 5.66 -17.60 -1.72
CA SER A 294 5.98 -17.33 -0.32
C SER A 294 7.10 -16.30 -0.15
N SER A 295 7.97 -16.16 -1.15
CA SER A 295 9.06 -15.18 -1.16
C SER A 295 8.78 -13.95 -2.05
N GLN A 296 7.59 -13.86 -2.66
CA GLN A 296 7.18 -12.70 -3.45
C GLN A 296 6.60 -11.59 -2.57
N LEU A 297 7.10 -10.38 -2.72
CA LEU A 297 6.54 -9.19 -2.09
C LEU A 297 5.47 -8.59 -3.01
N ARG A 298 4.20 -8.82 -2.68
CA ARG A 298 3.04 -8.21 -3.34
C ARG A 298 2.57 -7.04 -2.50
N PHE A 299 2.39 -5.89 -3.12
CA PHE A 299 2.07 -4.69 -2.35
C PHE A 299 0.96 -3.85 -2.97
N HIS A 300 0.25 -3.19 -2.08
CA HIS A 300 -0.60 -2.04 -2.35
C HIS A 300 0.22 -0.78 -2.21
N THR A 301 -0.10 0.24 -2.99
CA THR A 301 0.47 1.58 -2.83
C THR A 301 -0.66 2.58 -2.66
N GLN A 302 -0.44 3.53 -1.76
CA GLN A 302 -1.22 4.77 -1.68
C GLN A 302 -0.29 5.95 -1.93
N THR A 303 -0.76 6.91 -2.69
CA THR A 303 -0.05 8.18 -2.86
C THR A 303 0.05 8.92 -1.53
N ALA A 304 1.16 9.61 -1.27
CA ALA A 304 1.46 10.19 0.03
C ALA A 304 0.54 11.37 0.37
N GLY A 305 -0.34 11.19 1.35
CA GLY A 305 -1.26 12.23 1.85
C GLY A 305 -0.52 13.39 2.50
N VAL A 306 0.55 13.10 3.26
CA VAL A 306 1.37 14.09 3.98
C VAL A 306 1.98 15.15 3.05
N THR A 307 2.10 14.88 1.76
CA THR A 307 2.63 15.83 0.76
C THR A 307 1.59 16.80 0.22
N LEU A 308 0.32 16.54 0.49
CA LEU A 308 -0.79 17.33 -0.04
C LEU A 308 -1.08 18.52 0.87
N THR A 309 -1.37 19.67 0.25
CA THR A 309 -1.51 20.94 0.94
C THR A 309 -2.91 21.50 0.83
N ALA A 310 -3.39 22.14 1.89
CA ALA A 310 -4.67 22.89 1.88
C ALA A 310 -4.59 24.14 1.00
N GLN A 311 -3.39 24.74 0.90
CA GLN A 311 -3.14 25.86 0.02
C GLN A 311 -3.05 25.40 -1.43
N GLN A 312 -3.70 26.11 -2.32
CA GLN A 312 -3.72 25.79 -3.75
C GLN A 312 -4.02 24.31 -4.06
N PRO A 313 -5.16 23.78 -3.60
CA PRO A 313 -5.42 22.33 -3.57
C PRO A 313 -5.40 21.68 -4.96
N LEU A 314 -5.65 22.41 -6.04
CA LEU A 314 -5.58 21.85 -7.39
C LEU A 314 -4.16 21.38 -7.78
N ASN A 315 -3.10 21.95 -7.17
CA ASN A 315 -1.74 21.46 -7.37
C ASN A 315 -1.56 20.01 -6.86
N ASN A 316 -2.40 19.58 -5.92
CA ASN A 316 -2.36 18.22 -5.39
C ASN A 316 -2.71 17.18 -6.47
N ALA A 317 -3.57 17.49 -7.43
CA ALA A 317 -3.86 16.59 -8.54
C ALA A 317 -2.58 16.26 -9.35
N VAL A 318 -1.70 17.25 -9.53
CA VAL A 318 -0.39 17.06 -10.20
C VAL A 318 0.54 16.21 -9.34
N ARG A 319 0.63 16.48 -8.03
CA ARG A 319 1.44 15.65 -7.09
C ARG A 319 1.00 14.20 -7.13
N VAL A 320 -0.29 13.96 -6.97
CA VAL A 320 -0.89 12.61 -6.99
C VAL A 320 -0.64 11.90 -8.32
N ALA A 321 -0.67 12.61 -9.45
CA ALA A 321 -0.39 12.00 -10.76
C ALA A 321 1.06 11.47 -10.83
N TYR A 322 2.05 12.22 -10.36
CA TYR A 322 3.45 11.78 -10.32
C TYR A 322 3.68 10.65 -9.32
N GLN A 323 3.07 10.72 -8.14
CA GLN A 323 3.14 9.67 -7.13
C GLN A 323 2.51 8.36 -7.65
N ALA A 324 1.36 8.45 -8.32
CA ALA A 324 0.72 7.30 -8.94
C ALA A 324 1.59 6.70 -10.06
N LEU A 325 2.23 7.57 -10.86
CA LEU A 325 3.16 7.15 -11.91
C LEU A 325 4.35 6.38 -11.33
N SER A 326 4.98 6.86 -10.26
CA SER A 326 6.08 6.15 -9.61
C SER A 326 5.66 4.81 -9.01
N ALA A 327 4.45 4.72 -8.43
CA ALA A 327 3.91 3.45 -7.95
C ALA A 327 3.73 2.41 -9.08
N VAL A 328 3.24 2.86 -10.24
CA VAL A 328 3.07 2.00 -11.43
C VAL A 328 4.43 1.60 -12.01
N LEU A 329 5.35 2.54 -12.21
CA LEU A 329 6.71 2.24 -12.65
C LEU A 329 7.43 1.31 -11.68
N GLY A 330 7.15 1.45 -10.39
CA GLY A 330 7.65 0.60 -9.31
C GLY A 330 7.00 -0.79 -9.22
N GLY A 331 5.95 -1.07 -9.98
CA GLY A 331 5.36 -2.41 -10.10
C GLY A 331 4.35 -2.79 -9.02
N THR A 332 3.53 -1.85 -8.55
CA THR A 332 2.46 -2.10 -7.55
C THR A 332 1.37 -3.06 -8.08
N GLN A 333 0.75 -3.85 -7.20
CA GLN A 333 -0.35 -4.75 -7.56
C GLN A 333 -1.72 -4.12 -7.33
N SER A 334 -1.79 -3.08 -6.53
CA SER A 334 -3.03 -2.33 -6.28
C SER A 334 -2.66 -0.89 -5.89
N LEU A 335 -3.47 0.07 -6.28
CA LEU A 335 -3.19 1.49 -6.12
C LEU A 335 -4.42 2.23 -5.61
N HIS A 336 -4.20 3.11 -4.64
CA HIS A 336 -5.10 4.18 -4.25
C HIS A 336 -4.45 5.53 -4.57
N THR A 337 -5.19 6.41 -5.18
CA THR A 337 -4.81 7.80 -5.43
C THR A 337 -5.62 8.72 -4.54
N ASN A 338 -4.95 9.54 -3.73
CA ASN A 338 -5.60 10.54 -2.88
C ASN A 338 -6.31 11.58 -3.76
N SER A 339 -7.40 12.11 -3.26
CA SER A 339 -8.11 13.21 -3.92
C SER A 339 -7.37 14.53 -3.70
N PHE A 340 -7.51 15.48 -4.62
CA PHE A 340 -6.81 16.77 -4.52
C PHE A 340 -7.22 17.58 -3.29
N ASP A 341 -8.40 17.31 -2.73
CA ASP A 341 -8.97 17.95 -1.53
C ASP A 341 -8.66 17.20 -0.22
N GLU A 342 -7.80 16.18 -0.25
CA GLU A 342 -7.42 15.35 0.91
C GLU A 342 -7.03 16.17 2.14
N ALA A 343 -6.27 17.26 1.95
CA ALA A 343 -5.84 18.13 3.04
C ALA A 343 -6.96 19.05 3.59
N LEU A 344 -8.11 19.06 2.96
CA LEU A 344 -9.27 19.86 3.36
C LEU A 344 -10.33 19.03 4.10
N GLY A 345 -10.40 17.73 3.84
CA GLY A 345 -11.38 16.84 4.45
C GLY A 345 -11.67 15.59 3.61
N LEU A 346 -12.82 14.98 3.83
CA LEU A 346 -13.24 13.81 3.05
C LEU A 346 -13.49 14.20 1.58
N PRO A 347 -13.13 13.32 0.63
CA PRO A 347 -13.24 13.62 -0.79
C PRO A 347 -14.70 13.79 -1.23
N THR A 348 -14.93 14.79 -2.05
CA THR A 348 -16.21 14.96 -2.78
C THR A 348 -16.36 13.85 -3.83
N ALA A 349 -17.56 13.71 -4.41
CA ALA A 349 -17.76 12.76 -5.51
C ALA A 349 -16.92 13.12 -6.75
N GLU A 350 -16.76 14.41 -7.04
CA GLU A 350 -15.96 14.91 -8.16
C GLU A 350 -14.46 14.66 -7.94
N SER A 351 -13.92 15.01 -6.77
CA SER A 351 -12.50 14.81 -6.46
C SER A 351 -12.12 13.33 -6.43
N ALA A 352 -12.98 12.47 -5.87
CA ALA A 352 -12.79 11.01 -5.91
C ALA A 352 -12.81 10.44 -7.34
N LYS A 353 -13.66 11.00 -8.21
CA LYS A 353 -13.69 10.64 -9.63
C LYS A 353 -12.40 11.05 -10.34
N ILE A 354 -11.89 12.26 -10.12
CA ILE A 354 -10.62 12.73 -10.68
C ILE A 354 -9.46 11.85 -10.21
N ALA A 355 -9.42 11.49 -8.93
CA ALA A 355 -8.43 10.58 -8.38
C ALA A 355 -8.45 9.20 -9.08
N LEU A 356 -9.62 8.63 -9.35
CA LEU A 356 -9.75 7.40 -10.11
C LEU A 356 -9.31 7.59 -11.58
N ARG A 357 -9.70 8.70 -12.22
CA ARG A 357 -9.29 9.02 -13.61
C ARG A 357 -7.77 9.14 -13.74
N THR A 358 -7.06 9.63 -12.73
CA THR A 358 -5.60 9.66 -12.71
C THR A 358 -5.00 8.27 -12.96
N GLN A 359 -5.52 7.23 -12.30
CA GLN A 359 -5.07 5.85 -12.52
C GLN A 359 -5.43 5.35 -13.94
N GLN A 360 -6.62 5.66 -14.42
CA GLN A 360 -7.10 5.25 -15.74
C GLN A 360 -6.30 5.92 -16.87
N ILE A 361 -5.97 7.19 -16.73
CA ILE A 361 -5.09 7.93 -17.67
C ILE A 361 -3.72 7.25 -17.74
N ILE A 362 -3.10 6.95 -16.59
CA ILE A 362 -1.81 6.24 -16.56
C ILE A 362 -1.94 4.88 -17.25
N ALA A 363 -3.02 4.15 -17.00
CA ALA A 363 -3.23 2.81 -17.55
C ALA A 363 -3.45 2.82 -19.06
N ASP A 364 -4.24 3.77 -19.57
CA ASP A 364 -4.79 3.68 -20.93
C ASP A 364 -4.18 4.70 -21.91
N GLU A 365 -3.62 5.81 -21.44
CA GLU A 365 -3.16 6.89 -22.30
C GLU A 365 -1.62 7.00 -22.39
N THR A 366 -0.89 6.67 -21.30
CA THR A 366 0.55 6.91 -21.22
C THR A 366 1.40 5.82 -21.89
N GLY A 367 0.85 4.62 -22.06
CA GLY A 367 1.58 3.44 -22.56
C GLY A 367 2.54 2.80 -21.55
N ILE A 368 2.62 3.28 -20.32
CA ILE A 368 3.48 2.71 -19.27
C ILE A 368 3.09 1.26 -18.98
N ALA A 369 1.79 0.95 -19.00
CA ALA A 369 1.28 -0.40 -18.73
C ALA A 369 1.65 -1.43 -19.83
N ASP A 370 2.18 -1.01 -20.97
CA ASP A 370 2.63 -1.86 -22.05
C ASP A 370 4.11 -2.28 -21.92
N SER A 371 4.80 -1.83 -20.87
CA SER A 371 6.19 -2.16 -20.55
C SER A 371 6.32 -2.81 -19.18
N VAL A 372 7.45 -3.46 -18.93
CA VAL A 372 7.80 -4.03 -17.63
C VAL A 372 9.13 -3.43 -17.19
N ASP A 373 9.12 -2.77 -16.01
CA ASP A 373 10.32 -2.16 -15.43
C ASP A 373 11.10 -1.27 -16.43
N PRO A 374 10.45 -0.28 -17.05
CA PRO A 374 11.04 0.49 -18.14
C PRO A 374 12.24 1.37 -17.73
N LEU A 375 12.50 1.51 -16.43
CA LEU A 375 13.65 2.22 -15.88
C LEU A 375 14.82 1.29 -15.53
N ALA A 376 14.69 -0.02 -15.78
CA ALA A 376 15.80 -0.96 -15.60
C ALA A 376 17.02 -0.56 -16.43
N GLY A 377 18.21 -0.68 -15.85
CA GLY A 377 19.47 -0.29 -16.50
C GLY A 377 19.78 1.21 -16.42
N SER A 378 18.89 2.04 -15.86
CA SER A 378 19.27 3.41 -15.49
C SER A 378 20.30 3.36 -14.38
N TYR A 379 21.51 3.89 -14.62
CA TYR A 379 22.58 3.91 -13.62
C TYR A 379 22.11 4.47 -12.28
N LEU A 380 21.36 5.57 -12.30
CA LEU A 380 20.84 6.20 -11.09
C LEU A 380 19.85 5.32 -10.35
N VAL A 381 18.88 4.73 -11.06
CA VAL A 381 17.85 3.89 -10.44
C VAL A 381 18.45 2.61 -9.86
N GLU A 382 19.41 1.98 -10.55
CA GLU A 382 20.10 0.78 -10.05
C GLU A 382 20.97 1.12 -8.81
N GLU A 383 21.67 2.23 -8.81
CA GLU A 383 22.45 2.69 -7.66
C GLU A 383 21.57 3.01 -6.46
N MET A 384 20.48 3.78 -6.65
CA MET A 384 19.50 4.06 -5.60
C MET A 384 18.88 2.77 -5.06
N THR A 385 18.54 1.82 -5.93
CA THR A 385 18.02 0.50 -5.53
C THR A 385 19.01 -0.23 -4.65
N SER A 386 20.29 -0.26 -5.04
CA SER A 386 21.35 -0.94 -4.29
C SER A 386 21.61 -0.28 -2.93
N ARG A 387 21.60 1.03 -2.88
CA ARG A 387 21.76 1.80 -1.64
C ARG A 387 20.60 1.54 -0.67
N ILE A 388 19.35 1.60 -1.14
CA ILE A 388 18.17 1.31 -0.29
C ILE A 388 18.25 -0.11 0.26
N ILE A 389 18.68 -1.10 -0.54
CA ILE A 389 18.87 -2.48 -0.06
C ILE A 389 19.90 -2.54 1.06
N SER A 390 21.06 -1.90 0.88
CA SER A 390 22.15 -1.88 1.85
C SER A 390 21.72 -1.25 3.17
N ASP A 391 21.15 -0.06 3.09
CA ASP A 391 20.87 0.76 4.26
C ASP A 391 19.64 0.22 5.02
N SER A 392 18.57 -0.17 4.31
CA SER A 392 17.43 -0.85 4.94
C SER A 392 17.82 -2.22 5.52
N GLY A 393 18.72 -2.96 4.85
CA GLY A 393 19.25 -4.22 5.36
C GLY A 393 20.07 -4.03 6.65
N SER A 394 20.80 -2.94 6.76
CA SER A 394 21.54 -2.57 7.98
C SER A 394 20.58 -2.23 9.13
N LEU A 395 19.52 -1.48 8.84
CA LEU A 395 18.48 -1.15 9.83
C LEU A 395 17.75 -2.42 10.33
N ILE A 396 17.45 -3.36 9.45
CA ILE A 396 16.80 -4.63 9.83
C ILE A 396 17.71 -5.41 10.80
N LYS A 397 19.00 -5.50 10.51
CA LYS A 397 19.98 -6.16 11.41
C LYS A 397 20.06 -5.46 12.76
N GLU A 398 20.04 -4.13 12.79
CA GLU A 398 20.04 -3.37 14.04
C GLU A 398 18.80 -3.66 14.89
N ILE A 399 17.61 -3.73 14.26
CA ILE A 399 16.36 -4.10 14.94
C ILE A 399 16.45 -5.53 15.48
N ASP A 400 16.99 -6.47 14.71
CA ASP A 400 17.16 -7.86 15.15
C ASP A 400 18.12 -7.97 16.36
N VAL A 401 19.24 -7.25 16.37
CA VAL A 401 20.16 -7.19 17.52
C VAL A 401 19.49 -6.63 18.77
N ARG A 402 18.50 -5.75 18.62
CA ARG A 402 17.71 -5.19 19.73
C ARG A 402 16.59 -6.12 20.22
N GLY A 403 16.50 -7.34 19.69
CA GLY A 403 15.48 -8.34 20.07
C GLY A 403 14.27 -8.40 19.12
N GLY A 404 14.37 -7.80 17.95
CA GLY A 404 13.35 -7.80 16.91
C GLY A 404 12.35 -6.65 17.00
N ALA A 405 11.46 -6.59 16.01
CA ALA A 405 10.53 -5.46 15.86
C ALA A 405 9.59 -5.30 17.07
N LEU A 406 9.14 -6.39 17.67
CA LEU A 406 8.24 -6.34 18.83
C LEU A 406 8.89 -5.70 20.06
N GLU A 407 10.16 -6.01 20.35
CA GLU A 407 10.90 -5.43 21.46
C GLU A 407 11.25 -3.96 21.17
N CYS A 408 11.56 -3.64 19.90
CA CYS A 408 11.75 -2.24 19.47
C CYS A 408 10.48 -1.40 19.61
N VAL A 409 9.29 -1.97 19.36
CA VAL A 409 8.01 -1.30 19.63
C VAL A 409 7.84 -1.03 21.13
N LYS A 410 8.07 -2.04 21.98
CA LYS A 410 7.94 -1.91 23.44
C LYS A 410 8.89 -0.87 24.04
N SER A 411 10.09 -0.74 23.49
CA SER A 411 11.11 0.22 23.93
C SER A 411 10.93 1.63 23.35
N GLY A 412 10.02 1.82 22.38
CA GLY A 412 9.83 3.10 21.68
C GLY A 412 10.94 3.44 20.66
N TYR A 413 11.79 2.48 20.30
CA TYR A 413 12.93 2.70 19.42
C TYR A 413 12.49 3.16 18.01
N GLN A 414 11.53 2.46 17.42
CA GLN A 414 11.03 2.79 16.08
C GLN A 414 10.30 4.13 16.04
N GLN A 415 9.50 4.44 17.06
CA GLN A 415 8.81 5.72 17.21
C GLN A 415 9.80 6.88 17.28
N LYS A 416 10.87 6.72 18.09
CA LYS A 416 11.92 7.73 18.22
C LYS A 416 12.62 8.00 16.90
N MET A 417 12.98 6.97 16.15
CA MET A 417 13.60 7.09 14.82
C MET A 417 12.72 7.91 13.86
N ILE A 418 11.42 7.59 13.79
CA ILE A 418 10.48 8.32 12.92
C ILE A 418 10.38 9.78 13.34
N HIS A 419 10.33 10.07 14.64
CA HIS A 419 10.30 11.45 15.14
C HIS A 419 11.56 12.23 14.77
N GLU A 420 12.74 11.61 14.84
CA GLU A 420 14.00 12.24 14.45
C GLU A 420 14.03 12.58 12.97
N SER A 421 13.57 11.67 12.11
CA SER A 421 13.47 11.89 10.67
C SER A 421 12.45 12.96 10.31
N ALA A 422 11.27 12.94 10.95
CA ALA A 422 10.23 13.95 10.78
C ALA A 422 10.71 15.34 11.20
N TRP A 423 11.48 15.43 12.30
CA TRP A 423 12.07 16.67 12.78
C TRP A 423 13.11 17.24 11.80
N THR A 424 13.98 16.39 11.26
CA THR A 424 14.96 16.78 10.23
C THR A 424 14.25 17.34 9.00
N ASN A 425 13.23 16.66 8.51
CA ASN A 425 12.44 17.11 7.36
C ASN A 425 11.78 18.48 7.60
N LEU A 426 11.24 18.70 8.81
CA LEU A 426 10.66 19.99 9.18
C LEU A 426 11.72 21.10 9.18
N GLN A 427 12.92 20.83 9.71
CA GLN A 427 14.01 21.81 9.67
C GLN A 427 14.44 22.18 8.24
N GLU A 428 14.53 21.20 7.35
CA GLU A 428 14.85 21.43 5.94
C GLU A 428 13.76 22.27 5.22
N LEU A 429 12.50 22.11 5.59
CA LEU A 429 11.40 22.96 5.12
C LEU A 429 11.53 24.40 5.64
N GLU A 430 11.86 24.57 6.91
CA GLU A 430 12.02 25.89 7.55
C GLU A 430 13.25 26.65 7.03
N THR A 431 14.34 25.94 6.75
CA THR A 431 15.56 26.54 6.15
C THR A 431 15.42 26.83 4.67
N GLY A 432 14.44 26.24 4.00
CA GLY A 432 14.22 26.37 2.55
C GLY A 432 15.05 25.41 1.70
N ASP A 433 15.72 24.43 2.33
CA ASP A 433 16.42 23.35 1.62
C ASP A 433 15.42 22.42 0.92
N LEU A 434 14.22 22.28 1.49
CA LEU A 434 13.07 21.67 0.83
C LEU A 434 12.04 22.72 0.44
N SER A 435 11.40 22.52 -0.71
CA SER A 435 10.36 23.40 -1.23
C SER A 435 9.03 22.68 -1.44
N VAL A 436 7.93 23.31 -1.00
CA VAL A 436 6.57 22.86 -1.30
C VAL A 436 5.86 23.97 -2.07
N ILE A 437 5.63 23.72 -3.36
CA ILE A 437 5.05 24.71 -4.27
C ILE A 437 3.62 25.02 -3.88
N GLY A 438 3.33 26.33 -3.74
CA GLY A 438 2.01 26.82 -3.35
C GLY A 438 1.71 26.78 -1.85
N ALA A 439 2.63 26.21 -1.02
CA ALA A 439 2.51 26.22 0.43
C ALA A 439 3.73 26.87 1.12
N VAL A 440 4.94 26.56 0.68
CA VAL A 440 6.19 27.15 1.19
C VAL A 440 6.77 28.12 0.16
N SER A 441 6.73 27.75 -1.13
CA SER A 441 7.21 28.56 -2.24
C SER A 441 6.05 28.99 -3.15
N TYR A 442 6.15 30.17 -3.76
CA TYR A 442 5.13 30.74 -4.64
C TYR A 442 3.76 30.92 -3.97
N THR A 443 3.76 31.23 -2.68
CA THR A 443 2.53 31.47 -1.89
C THR A 443 1.91 32.83 -2.12
N HIS A 444 2.72 33.82 -2.51
CA HIS A 444 2.27 35.19 -2.82
C HIS A 444 2.41 35.47 -4.31
N LEU A 445 1.36 36.07 -4.89
CA LEU A 445 1.51 36.82 -6.13
C LEU A 445 2.43 37.99 -5.80
N THR A 446 3.67 37.93 -6.24
CA THR A 446 4.50 39.13 -6.29
C THR A 446 3.77 40.14 -7.23
N LEU A 447 3.13 41.12 -6.61
CA LEU A 447 2.67 42.26 -7.40
C LEU A 447 3.89 42.77 -8.19
N PRO A 448 3.78 42.97 -9.50
CA PRO A 448 4.89 43.55 -10.25
C PRO A 448 5.24 44.88 -9.59
N THR A 449 6.43 44.96 -9.03
CA THR A 449 7.01 46.24 -8.62
C THR A 449 7.03 47.10 -9.87
N LYS A 450 6.12 48.08 -9.91
CA LYS A 450 6.21 49.11 -10.92
C LYS A 450 7.57 49.77 -10.74
N ALA A 451 8.46 49.56 -11.71
CA ALA A 451 9.64 50.36 -11.89
C ALA A 451 9.26 51.79 -12.27
#